data_edc73b7753832610313a4acda191d1d6
#
_entry.id   edc73b7753832610313a4acda191d1d6
#
_cell.length_a   1.000
_cell.length_b   1.000
_cell.length_c   1.000
_cell.angle_alpha   90.00
_cell.angle_beta   90.00
_cell.angle_gamma   90.00
#
_symmetry.space_group_name_H-M   'P 1'
#
loop_
_entity.id
_entity.type
_entity.pdbx_description
1 polymer ?
#
loop_
_entity_poly.entity_id
_entity_poly.type
_entity_poly.pdbx_seq_one_letter_code
_entity_poly.pdbx_strand_id
1 'polypeptide(L)'
;MPFADRVKVNFDHPDSMDTPLLAENVRQLRAGQAIERPTYDYANFQRLKGTVRIEPRAAIIVEGILIFESKALRELLDIKIFVDTDPDLRFIRRLVRDIRDRGRTTQMVVDQYIKTVRPMHLEFVEPSKRYADVIIPEGGHNDVGIDLVIQKIKSLVPRPTDS
;
A
#
# COMPACT_ATOMS: atom_id res chain seq x y z
N MET A 1 -16.42 -11.88 12.80
CA MET A 1 -15.32 -12.36 13.69
C MET A 1 -15.29 -11.46 14.92
N PRO A 2 -15.27 -11.99 16.16
CA PRO A 2 -15.13 -11.21 17.41
C PRO A 2 -13.81 -10.43 17.46
N PHE A 3 -13.74 -9.33 18.20
CA PHE A 3 -12.56 -8.49 18.31
C PHE A 3 -11.31 -9.28 18.77
N ALA A 4 -11.47 -10.13 19.79
CA ALA A 4 -10.40 -10.96 20.34
C ALA A 4 -9.74 -11.92 19.31
N ASP A 5 -10.49 -12.33 18.30
CA ASP A 5 -9.98 -13.19 17.24
C ASP A 5 -9.35 -12.36 16.10
N ARG A 6 -9.90 -11.16 15.84
CA ARG A 6 -9.33 -10.24 14.85
C ARG A 6 -7.92 -9.78 15.21
N VAL A 7 -7.67 -9.53 16.49
CA VAL A 7 -6.33 -9.14 17.00
C VAL A 7 -5.28 -10.21 16.75
N LYS A 8 -5.69 -11.48 16.62
CA LYS A 8 -4.77 -12.62 16.37
C LYS A 8 -4.44 -12.82 14.90
N VAL A 9 -5.19 -12.19 13.99
CA VAL A 9 -4.97 -12.32 12.55
C VAL A 9 -3.65 -11.64 12.16
N ASN A 10 -2.86 -12.33 11.36
CA ASN A 10 -1.65 -11.73 10.77
C ASN A 10 -2.03 -10.89 9.54
N PHE A 11 -2.30 -9.61 9.75
CA PHE A 11 -2.63 -8.67 8.66
C PHE A 11 -1.43 -8.27 7.79
N ASP A 12 -0.23 -8.71 8.13
CA ASP A 12 0.97 -8.48 7.33
C ASP A 12 1.21 -9.65 6.32
N HIS A 13 0.40 -10.72 6.38
CA HIS A 13 0.44 -11.82 5.42
C HIS A 13 -0.39 -11.52 4.16
N PRO A 14 0.05 -11.89 2.95
CA PRO A 14 -0.69 -11.64 1.70
C PRO A 14 -2.13 -12.15 1.71
N ASP A 15 -2.41 -13.30 2.32
CA ASP A 15 -3.76 -13.88 2.41
C ASP A 15 -4.75 -13.05 3.23
N SER A 16 -4.28 -12.07 3.99
CA SER A 16 -5.14 -11.14 4.71
C SER A 16 -5.74 -10.04 3.82
N MET A 17 -5.23 -9.91 2.60
CA MET A 17 -5.61 -8.86 1.66
C MET A 17 -6.63 -9.35 0.63
N ASP A 18 -7.68 -8.57 0.38
CA ASP A 18 -8.64 -8.83 -0.70
C ASP A 18 -8.04 -8.40 -2.06
N THR A 19 -6.95 -9.06 -2.42
CA THR A 19 -6.19 -8.76 -3.64
C THR A 19 -7.01 -8.99 -4.92
N PRO A 20 -7.88 -10.02 -5.02
CA PRO A 20 -8.76 -10.17 -6.18
C PRO A 20 -9.69 -8.96 -6.39
N LEU A 21 -10.29 -8.44 -5.33
CA LEU A 21 -11.13 -7.24 -5.40
C LEU A 21 -10.31 -6.01 -5.82
N LEU A 22 -9.09 -5.85 -5.28
CA LEU A 22 -8.22 -4.75 -5.68
C LEU A 22 -7.87 -4.82 -7.17
N ALA A 23 -7.52 -6.00 -7.67
CA ALA A 23 -7.21 -6.20 -9.09
C ALA A 23 -8.42 -5.88 -9.99
N GLU A 24 -9.62 -6.30 -9.59
CA GLU A 24 -10.85 -5.98 -10.30
C GLU A 24 -11.14 -4.48 -10.31
N ASN A 25 -11.01 -3.83 -9.17
CA ASN A 25 -11.17 -2.38 -9.06
C ASN A 25 -10.19 -1.61 -9.97
N VAL A 26 -8.94 -2.05 -10.04
CA VAL A 26 -7.95 -1.42 -10.95
C VAL A 26 -8.35 -1.63 -12.41
N ARG A 27 -8.84 -2.82 -12.81
CA ARG A 27 -9.32 -3.06 -14.18
C ARG A 27 -10.48 -2.13 -14.55
N GLN A 28 -11.46 -1.99 -13.65
CA GLN A 28 -12.61 -1.11 -13.87
C GLN A 28 -12.19 0.34 -14.03
N LEU A 29 -11.32 0.86 -13.16
CA LEU A 29 -10.79 2.22 -13.27
C LEU A 29 -10.02 2.43 -14.58
N ARG A 30 -9.21 1.46 -15.03
CA ARG A 30 -8.51 1.50 -16.32
C ARG A 30 -9.48 1.47 -17.52
N ALA A 31 -10.63 0.82 -17.35
CA ALA A 31 -11.71 0.81 -18.35
C ALA A 31 -12.60 2.06 -18.31
N GLY A 32 -12.25 3.08 -17.53
CA GLY A 32 -13.04 4.31 -17.40
C GLY A 32 -14.29 4.16 -16.54
N GLN A 33 -14.38 3.11 -15.71
CA GLN A 33 -15.52 2.86 -14.84
C GLN A 33 -15.20 3.27 -13.40
N ALA A 34 -16.16 3.90 -12.73
CA ALA A 34 -16.04 4.22 -11.32
C ALA A 34 -16.19 2.95 -10.46
N ILE A 35 -15.57 2.97 -9.30
CA ILE A 35 -15.61 1.86 -8.33
C ILE A 35 -16.10 2.31 -6.97
N GLU A 36 -16.57 1.33 -6.17
CA GLU A 36 -16.90 1.51 -4.76
C GLU A 36 -15.79 0.87 -3.89
N ARG A 37 -14.82 1.69 -3.47
CA ARG A 37 -13.71 1.23 -2.62
C ARG A 37 -14.20 0.98 -1.20
N PRO A 38 -13.96 -0.20 -0.62
CA PRO A 38 -14.27 -0.45 0.79
C PRO A 38 -13.46 0.45 1.72
N THR A 39 -14.05 0.78 2.86
CA THR A 39 -13.39 1.49 3.96
C THR A 39 -13.04 0.55 5.10
N TYR A 40 -12.04 0.93 5.90
CA TYR A 40 -11.50 0.07 6.94
C TYR A 40 -11.25 0.85 8.23
N ASP A 41 -11.65 0.27 9.36
CA ASP A 41 -11.32 0.76 10.70
C ASP A 41 -10.08 0.03 11.21
N TYR A 42 -8.94 0.70 11.15
CA TYR A 42 -7.64 0.14 11.55
C TYR A 42 -7.50 -0.04 13.07
N ALA A 43 -8.23 0.73 13.88
CA ALA A 43 -8.21 0.58 15.33
C ALA A 43 -8.92 -0.70 15.77
N ASN A 44 -10.03 -1.03 15.09
CA ASN A 44 -10.85 -2.19 15.38
C ASN A 44 -10.61 -3.39 14.45
N PHE A 45 -9.63 -3.32 13.54
CA PHE A 45 -9.30 -4.37 12.58
C PHE A 45 -10.53 -4.86 11.79
N GLN A 46 -11.33 -3.92 11.28
CA GLN A 46 -12.61 -4.26 10.67
C GLN A 46 -12.86 -3.47 9.37
N ARG A 47 -13.31 -4.20 8.34
CA ARG A 47 -13.90 -3.59 7.15
C ARG A 47 -15.25 -2.96 7.54
N LEU A 48 -15.45 -1.71 7.20
CA LEU A 48 -16.71 -1.01 7.43
C LEU A 48 -17.73 -1.37 6.35
N LYS A 49 -19.02 -1.10 6.64
CA LYS A 49 -20.10 -1.30 5.66
C LYS A 49 -20.11 -0.24 4.56
N GLY A 50 -19.56 0.94 4.87
CA GLY A 50 -19.49 2.06 3.93
C GLY A 50 -18.43 1.85 2.87
N THR A 51 -18.66 2.45 1.70
CA THR A 51 -17.71 2.52 0.59
C THR A 51 -17.40 3.96 0.25
N VAL A 52 -16.33 4.18 -0.50
CA VAL A 52 -16.01 5.47 -1.09
C VAL A 52 -15.97 5.29 -2.61
N ARG A 53 -16.77 6.08 -3.31
CA ARG A 53 -16.76 6.10 -4.76
C ARG A 53 -15.50 6.76 -5.28
N ILE A 54 -14.83 6.10 -6.21
CA ILE A 54 -13.62 6.59 -6.89
C ILE A 54 -13.91 6.65 -8.38
N GLU A 55 -13.76 7.84 -8.94
CA GLU A 55 -13.88 8.07 -10.37
C GLU A 55 -12.56 7.74 -11.10
N PRO A 56 -12.61 7.24 -12.33
CA PRO A 56 -11.42 7.02 -13.14
C PRO A 56 -10.70 8.36 -13.43
N ARG A 57 -9.38 8.29 -13.49
CA ARG A 57 -8.50 9.44 -13.78
C ARG A 57 -7.40 9.02 -14.75
N ALA A 58 -6.77 9.99 -15.39
CA ALA A 58 -5.66 9.76 -16.31
C ALA A 58 -4.43 9.10 -15.64
N ALA A 59 -4.26 9.28 -14.34
CA ALA A 59 -3.27 8.57 -13.54
C ALA A 59 -3.95 7.93 -12.31
N ILE A 60 -3.63 6.67 -12.04
CA ILE A 60 -4.12 5.90 -10.90
C ILE A 60 -2.91 5.45 -10.11
N ILE A 61 -2.86 5.80 -8.83
CA ILE A 61 -1.81 5.33 -7.92
C ILE A 61 -2.38 4.22 -7.05
N VAL A 62 -1.78 3.05 -7.12
CA VAL A 62 -2.07 1.91 -6.25
C VAL A 62 -0.94 1.78 -5.26
N GLU A 63 -1.24 1.87 -3.97
CA GLU A 63 -0.25 1.77 -2.91
C GLU A 63 -0.47 0.56 -2.01
N GLY A 64 0.63 -0.01 -1.50
CA GLY A 64 0.61 -1.06 -0.50
C GLY A 64 1.87 -1.89 -0.53
N ILE A 65 2.29 -2.38 0.62
CA ILE A 65 3.54 -3.15 0.76
C ILE A 65 3.48 -4.54 0.13
N LEU A 66 2.28 -5.07 -0.14
CA LEU A 66 2.05 -6.43 -0.68
C LEU A 66 1.52 -6.43 -2.12
N ILE A 67 1.39 -5.26 -2.77
CA ILE A 67 0.79 -5.18 -4.11
C ILE A 67 1.60 -5.94 -5.17
N PHE A 68 2.90 -6.11 -4.97
CA PHE A 68 3.75 -6.84 -5.90
C PHE A 68 3.73 -8.36 -5.70
N GLU A 69 3.11 -8.88 -4.64
CA GLU A 69 2.95 -10.33 -4.46
C GLU A 69 1.95 -10.91 -5.45
N SER A 70 0.94 -10.16 -5.84
CA SER A 70 -0.04 -10.60 -6.81
C SER A 70 0.45 -10.40 -8.25
N LYS A 71 0.60 -11.51 -8.98
CA LYS A 71 0.90 -11.46 -10.43
C LYS A 71 -0.18 -10.69 -11.19
N ALA A 72 -1.45 -10.92 -10.86
CA ALA A 72 -2.58 -10.25 -11.51
C ALA A 72 -2.55 -8.72 -11.33
N LEU A 73 -2.11 -8.23 -10.17
CA LEU A 73 -1.90 -6.80 -9.95
C LEU A 73 -0.68 -6.29 -10.73
N ARG A 74 0.46 -6.99 -10.66
CA ARG A 74 1.68 -6.56 -11.37
C ARG A 74 1.46 -6.36 -12.87
N GLU A 75 0.63 -7.21 -13.49
CA GLU A 75 0.28 -7.13 -14.91
C GLU A 75 -0.62 -5.93 -15.26
N LEU A 76 -1.28 -5.33 -14.28
CA LEU A 76 -2.12 -4.14 -14.43
C LEU A 76 -1.35 -2.83 -14.23
N LEU A 77 -0.16 -2.88 -13.65
CA LEU A 77 0.63 -1.70 -13.32
C LEU A 77 1.58 -1.35 -14.47
N ASP A 78 1.47 -0.14 -15.00
CA ASP A 78 2.33 0.35 -16.09
C ASP A 78 3.71 0.75 -15.58
N ILE A 79 3.81 1.22 -14.33
CA ILE A 79 5.06 1.59 -13.66
C ILE A 79 5.03 1.02 -12.24
N LYS A 80 6.05 0.27 -11.90
CA LYS A 80 6.20 -0.38 -10.59
C LYS A 80 7.36 0.25 -9.82
N ILE A 81 7.04 0.91 -8.71
CA ILE A 81 8.01 1.63 -7.88
C ILE A 81 8.11 0.95 -6.52
N PHE A 82 9.33 0.59 -6.14
CA PHE A 82 9.63 0.14 -4.78
C PHE A 82 10.27 1.29 -4.00
N VAL A 83 9.66 1.64 -2.88
CA VAL A 83 10.19 2.66 -1.97
C VAL A 83 11.04 1.96 -0.92
N ASP A 84 12.35 2.09 -1.05
CA ASP A 84 13.31 1.46 -0.16
C ASP A 84 13.63 2.38 1.03
N THR A 85 13.51 1.86 2.23
CA THR A 85 13.77 2.60 3.46
C THR A 85 14.41 1.65 4.47
N ASP A 86 15.42 2.12 5.18
CA ASP A 86 16.12 1.31 6.19
C ASP A 86 15.17 0.74 7.25
N PRO A 87 15.41 -0.49 7.71
CA PRO A 87 14.53 -1.19 8.64
C PRO A 87 14.28 -0.45 9.96
N ASP A 88 15.29 0.24 10.49
CA ASP A 88 15.20 1.03 11.72
C ASP A 88 14.30 2.25 11.52
N LEU A 89 14.43 2.98 10.41
CA LEU A 89 13.55 4.12 10.08
C LEU A 89 12.10 3.66 9.87
N ARG A 90 11.90 2.53 9.21
CA ARG A 90 10.56 1.95 9.04
C ARG A 90 9.93 1.60 10.39
N PHE A 91 10.73 0.99 11.29
CA PHE A 91 10.26 0.66 12.64
C PHE A 91 9.95 1.90 13.46
N ILE A 92 10.82 2.92 13.47
CA ILE A 92 10.62 4.18 14.19
C ILE A 92 9.34 4.87 13.71
N ARG A 93 9.15 5.00 12.39
CA ARG A 93 7.95 5.62 11.82
C ARG A 93 6.68 4.87 12.20
N ARG A 94 6.72 3.52 12.18
CA ARG A 94 5.60 2.68 12.61
C ARG A 94 5.31 2.87 14.11
N LEU A 95 6.33 2.88 14.95
CA LEU A 95 6.19 3.03 16.40
C LEU A 95 5.50 4.36 16.73
N VAL A 96 6.00 5.46 16.20
CA VAL A 96 5.43 6.80 16.43
C VAL A 96 3.97 6.87 15.96
N ARG A 97 3.69 6.41 14.74
CA ARG A 97 2.33 6.39 14.18
C ARG A 97 1.38 5.55 15.03
N ASP A 98 1.76 4.31 15.37
CA ASP A 98 0.86 3.37 16.03
C ASP A 98 0.57 3.79 17.48
N ILE A 99 1.50 4.47 18.15
CA ILE A 99 1.26 5.10 19.47
C ILE A 99 0.32 6.29 19.32
N ARG A 100 0.64 7.24 18.43
CA ARG A 100 -0.09 8.50 18.29
C ARG A 100 -1.50 8.30 17.71
N ASP A 101 -1.62 7.52 16.64
CA ASP A 101 -2.83 7.49 15.81
C ASP A 101 -3.71 6.26 16.07
N ARG A 102 -3.17 5.22 16.74
CA ARG A 102 -3.87 3.95 16.97
C ARG A 102 -3.99 3.57 18.44
N GLY A 103 -3.49 4.40 19.36
CA GLY A 103 -3.59 4.20 20.80
C GLY A 103 -2.85 2.96 21.33
N ARG A 104 -1.83 2.47 20.61
CA ARG A 104 -1.06 1.28 21.01
C ARG A 104 0.03 1.64 22.01
N THR A 105 0.39 0.70 22.86
CA THR A 105 1.57 0.83 23.72
C THR A 105 2.84 0.49 22.94
N THR A 106 3.98 1.03 23.38
CA THR A 106 5.31 0.69 22.83
C THR A 106 5.52 -0.83 22.80
N GLN A 107 5.20 -1.54 23.89
CA GLN A 107 5.38 -2.98 23.99
C GLN A 107 4.53 -3.72 22.93
N MET A 108 3.27 -3.33 22.75
CA MET A 108 2.41 -3.95 21.72
C MET A 108 2.99 -3.80 20.33
N VAL A 109 3.57 -2.64 19.99
CA VAL A 109 4.15 -2.40 18.67
C VAL A 109 5.42 -3.19 18.48
N VAL A 110 6.30 -3.26 19.50
CA VAL A 110 7.53 -4.06 19.48
C VAL A 110 7.22 -5.55 19.30
N ASP A 111 6.31 -6.09 20.10
CA ASP A 111 5.94 -7.51 20.05
C ASP A 111 5.36 -7.88 18.69
N GLN A 112 4.46 -7.06 18.16
CA GLN A 112 3.90 -7.27 16.83
C GLN A 112 4.98 -7.19 15.74
N TYR A 113 5.90 -6.23 15.85
CA TYR A 113 6.97 -6.07 14.87
C TYR A 113 7.86 -7.32 14.80
N ILE A 114 8.26 -7.83 15.94
CA ILE A 114 9.12 -9.03 16.02
C ILE A 114 8.35 -10.28 15.56
N LYS A 115 7.09 -10.42 16.00
CA LYS A 115 6.30 -11.63 15.77
C LYS A 115 5.78 -11.77 14.34
N THR A 116 5.34 -10.67 13.72
CA THR A 116 4.67 -10.72 12.41
C THR A 116 5.30 -9.79 11.38
N VAL A 117 5.44 -8.50 11.67
CA VAL A 117 5.80 -7.49 10.67
C VAL A 117 7.15 -7.76 10.02
N ARG A 118 8.19 -7.97 10.84
CA ARG A 118 9.55 -8.23 10.34
C ARG A 118 9.65 -9.54 9.57
N PRO A 119 9.15 -10.70 10.07
CA PRO A 119 9.13 -11.94 9.30
C PRO A 119 8.40 -11.79 7.95
N MET A 120 7.20 -11.22 7.94
CA MET A 120 6.43 -11.04 6.70
C MET A 120 7.10 -10.08 5.73
N HIS A 121 7.77 -9.04 6.24
CA HIS A 121 8.55 -8.16 5.38
C HIS A 121 9.69 -8.90 4.68
N LEU A 122 10.44 -9.72 5.40
CA LEU A 122 11.56 -10.49 4.85
C LEU A 122 11.10 -11.59 3.88
N GLU A 123 9.92 -12.16 4.13
CA GLU A 123 9.39 -13.26 3.32
C GLU A 123 8.70 -12.75 2.04
N PHE A 124 7.93 -11.67 2.12
CA PHE A 124 7.08 -11.20 1.02
C PHE A 124 7.50 -9.84 0.45
N VAL A 125 7.75 -8.85 1.31
CA VAL A 125 7.94 -7.46 0.85
C VAL A 125 9.32 -7.27 0.22
N GLU A 126 10.38 -7.64 0.92
CA GLU A 126 11.75 -7.46 0.44
C GLU A 126 12.03 -8.23 -0.86
N PRO A 127 11.63 -9.51 -1.02
CA PRO A 127 11.80 -10.23 -2.29
C PRO A 127 11.00 -9.63 -3.45
N SER A 128 9.89 -8.93 -3.17
CA SER A 128 9.04 -8.32 -4.19
C SER A 128 9.71 -7.13 -4.91
N LYS A 129 10.76 -6.56 -4.34
CA LYS A 129 11.62 -5.53 -4.91
C LYS A 129 12.12 -5.87 -6.34
N ARG A 130 12.34 -7.16 -6.62
CA ARG A 130 12.73 -7.66 -7.95
C ARG A 130 11.71 -7.36 -9.06
N TYR A 131 10.46 -7.05 -8.71
CA TYR A 131 9.41 -6.75 -9.67
C TYR A 131 9.30 -5.24 -9.96
N ALA A 132 10.04 -4.41 -9.25
CA ALA A 132 10.03 -2.97 -9.46
C ALA A 132 10.77 -2.57 -10.73
N ASP A 133 10.22 -1.60 -11.46
CA ASP A 133 10.90 -0.93 -12.57
C ASP A 133 11.85 0.16 -12.06
N VAL A 134 11.52 0.75 -10.88
CA VAL A 134 12.29 1.81 -10.22
C VAL A 134 12.35 1.53 -8.72
N ILE A 135 13.52 1.71 -8.12
CA ILE A 135 13.74 1.68 -6.67
C ILE A 135 14.10 3.08 -6.22
N ILE A 136 13.33 3.64 -5.28
CA ILE A 136 13.59 4.95 -4.69
C ILE A 136 14.15 4.75 -3.28
N PRO A 137 15.45 5.00 -3.06
CA PRO A 137 16.03 4.93 -1.72
C PRO A 137 15.56 6.09 -0.85
N GLU A 138 15.67 5.92 0.47
CA GLU A 138 15.32 6.92 1.49
C GLU A 138 13.84 7.35 1.52
N GLY A 139 13.01 6.72 0.72
CA GLY A 139 11.57 6.96 0.70
C GLY A 139 11.19 8.37 0.28
N GLY A 140 10.24 8.97 1.00
CA GLY A 140 9.71 10.30 0.70
C GLY A 140 10.67 11.48 0.95
N HIS A 141 11.92 11.23 1.30
CA HIS A 141 12.98 12.25 1.45
C HIS A 141 13.92 12.33 0.25
N ASN A 142 13.75 11.47 -0.74
CA ASN A 142 14.51 11.52 -2.00
C ASN A 142 13.81 12.43 -3.01
N ASP A 143 14.03 13.73 -2.87
CA ASP A 143 13.38 14.74 -3.73
C ASP A 143 13.69 14.53 -5.21
N VAL A 144 14.92 14.12 -5.55
CA VAL A 144 15.32 13.84 -6.95
C VAL A 144 14.55 12.65 -7.51
N GLY A 145 14.48 11.54 -6.76
CA GLY A 145 13.73 10.36 -7.18
C GLY A 145 12.23 10.65 -7.33
N ILE A 146 11.67 11.45 -6.41
CA ILE A 146 10.28 11.87 -6.46
C ILE A 146 10.02 12.76 -7.69
N ASP A 147 10.89 13.73 -7.97
CA ASP A 147 10.72 14.61 -9.13
C ASP A 147 10.76 13.83 -10.44
N LEU A 148 11.67 12.87 -10.59
CA LEU A 148 11.70 11.98 -11.77
C LEU A 148 10.37 11.25 -11.97
N VAL A 149 9.76 10.72 -10.90
CA VAL A 149 8.45 10.07 -10.97
C VAL A 149 7.35 11.07 -11.36
N ILE A 150 7.35 12.26 -10.76
CA ILE A 150 6.39 13.32 -11.07
C ILE A 150 6.47 13.72 -12.56
N GLN A 151 7.70 13.93 -13.08
CA GLN A 151 7.88 14.30 -14.48
C GLN A 151 7.42 13.17 -15.42
N LYS A 152 7.68 11.90 -15.05
CA LYS A 152 7.19 10.77 -15.82
C LYS A 152 5.67 10.71 -15.84
N ILE A 153 5.00 10.88 -14.69
CA ILE A 153 3.53 10.93 -14.61
C ILE A 153 2.98 12.09 -15.47
N LYS A 154 3.55 13.29 -15.33
CA LYS A 154 3.15 14.46 -16.12
C LYS A 154 3.29 14.22 -17.64
N SER A 155 4.29 13.45 -18.05
CA SER A 155 4.47 13.13 -19.48
C SER A 155 3.42 12.16 -20.04
N LEU A 156 2.77 11.37 -19.15
CA LEU A 156 1.75 10.38 -19.53
C LEU A 156 0.32 10.92 -19.43
N VAL A 157 0.12 11.97 -18.65
CA VAL A 157 -1.20 12.61 -18.48
C VAL A 157 -1.39 13.64 -19.59
N PRO A 158 -2.47 13.56 -20.39
CA PRO A 158 -2.76 14.58 -21.39
C PRO A 158 -2.84 15.96 -20.71
N ARG A 159 -2.22 16.96 -21.31
CA ARG A 159 -2.40 18.36 -20.85
C ARG A 159 -3.86 18.74 -21.03
N PRO A 160 -4.47 19.47 -20.07
CA PRO A 160 -5.77 20.10 -20.32
C PRO A 160 -5.62 20.91 -21.61
N THR A 161 -6.45 20.63 -22.60
CA THR A 161 -6.59 21.52 -23.73
C THR A 161 -7.24 22.80 -23.21
N ASP A 162 -6.54 23.92 -23.23
CA ASP A 162 -7.12 25.23 -22.97
C ASP A 162 -8.28 25.41 -23.95
N SER A 163 -9.49 25.36 -23.39
CA SER A 163 -10.74 25.62 -24.14
C SER A 163 -11.15 27.06 -23.92
#